data_780a5c94cf256153a39c8fc8918ed6d1
#
_entry.id   780a5c94cf256153a39c8fc8918ed6d1
#
_cell.length_a   1.000
_cell.length_b   1.000
_cell.length_c   1.000
_cell.angle_alpha   90.00
_cell.angle_beta   90.00
_cell.angle_gamma   90.00
#
_symmetry.space_group_name_H-M   'P 1'
#
loop_
_entity.id
_entity.type
_entity.pdbx_description
1 polymer ?
#
loop_
_entity_poly.entity_id
_entity_poly.type
_entity_poly.pdbx_seq_one_letter_code
_entity_poly.pdbx_strand_id
1 'polypeptide(L)'
;MPHFVTSAQGKAHVTSANAAHLTAGLLGNGCYVLPLGQRLTCTMTDSNTLRVLFGVASVCGRQWEIEGDYEEVNIDNGVPGYNRTDLLVCRIETAPQETIALKVYKGEETTGTPVVPGHVEGNLNDGDTVCEMPICSVRINGINPQAPEMLAKESIDIMALLQELRDYKSQCPYGIGDLYITAKAGNPGEKWPGTAWAQITDRFLRAANDLLTGGSDFVKLKEANLPSHAHGVSLTAASAGSHSHYLVADSKSTYLATYRISPTTASSGNWYGVFDTCDNGIRNPVGSTDSTSAKAAGAHTHSVSGQTGSAGSGAAFENRPAYQDVYVWQRSS
;
A
#
# COMPACT_ATOMS: atom_id res chain seq x y z
N MET A 1 46.37 -3.54 -31.78
CA MET A 1 45.66 -2.58 -32.65
C MET A 1 44.26 -3.11 -32.89
N PRO A 2 43.18 -2.30 -32.81
CA PRO A 2 41.88 -2.76 -33.18
C PRO A 2 41.81 -3.19 -34.65
N HIS A 3 41.10 -4.28 -34.92
CA HIS A 3 40.94 -4.84 -36.27
C HIS A 3 39.53 -5.41 -36.44
N PHE A 4 39.06 -5.49 -37.67
CA PHE A 4 37.80 -6.13 -37.99
C PHE A 4 37.94 -7.63 -37.99
N VAL A 5 37.04 -8.35 -37.31
CA VAL A 5 37.04 -9.83 -37.25
C VAL A 5 36.39 -10.42 -38.50
N THR A 6 35.47 -9.73 -39.16
CA THR A 6 34.61 -10.30 -40.21
C THR A 6 34.76 -9.65 -41.59
N SER A 7 35.73 -8.77 -41.83
CA SER A 7 35.83 -7.96 -43.07
C SER A 7 37.16 -8.01 -43.80
N ALA A 8 37.94 -9.10 -43.68
CA ALA A 8 39.19 -9.22 -44.40
C ALA A 8 38.96 -9.83 -45.79
N GLN A 9 39.39 -9.12 -46.85
CA GLN A 9 39.30 -9.63 -48.21
C GLN A 9 40.37 -10.70 -48.49
N GLY A 10 39.93 -11.88 -48.97
CA GLY A 10 40.79 -12.90 -49.54
C GLY A 10 41.71 -13.69 -48.56
N LYS A 11 41.50 -13.59 -47.25
CA LYS A 11 42.22 -14.37 -46.21
C LYS A 11 41.23 -14.97 -45.21
N ALA A 12 41.57 -16.13 -44.67
CA ALA A 12 40.87 -16.64 -43.48
C ALA A 12 41.02 -15.62 -42.36
N HIS A 13 39.88 -15.05 -41.90
CA HIS A 13 39.88 -13.94 -40.96
C HIS A 13 39.11 -14.23 -39.68
N VAL A 14 38.35 -15.29 -39.64
CA VAL A 14 37.68 -15.77 -38.39
C VAL A 14 38.44 -16.97 -37.88
N THR A 15 39.05 -16.85 -36.71
CA THR A 15 39.68 -17.95 -36.01
C THR A 15 38.69 -18.62 -35.05
N SER A 16 39.01 -19.82 -34.57
CA SER A 16 38.26 -20.50 -33.51
C SER A 16 38.12 -19.61 -32.28
N ALA A 17 39.15 -18.89 -31.87
CA ALA A 17 39.11 -17.93 -30.78
C ALA A 17 38.15 -16.77 -31.04
N ASN A 18 38.11 -16.22 -32.29
CA ASN A 18 37.19 -15.16 -32.63
C ASN A 18 35.70 -15.61 -32.56
N ALA A 19 35.44 -16.82 -33.05
CA ALA A 19 34.10 -17.42 -32.97
C ALA A 19 33.71 -17.70 -31.51
N ALA A 20 34.67 -18.20 -30.71
CA ALA A 20 34.48 -18.45 -29.29
C ALA A 20 34.14 -17.14 -28.52
N HIS A 21 34.84 -16.03 -28.80
CA HIS A 21 34.57 -14.75 -28.17
C HIS A 21 33.11 -14.25 -28.44
N LEU A 22 32.63 -14.46 -29.67
CA LEU A 22 31.23 -14.09 -30.00
C LEU A 22 30.24 -14.93 -29.20
N THR A 23 30.46 -16.25 -29.16
CA THR A 23 29.57 -17.16 -28.41
C THR A 23 29.67 -16.91 -26.90
N ALA A 24 30.88 -16.72 -26.35
CA ALA A 24 31.06 -16.37 -24.95
C ALA A 24 30.41 -15.04 -24.59
N GLY A 25 30.41 -14.06 -25.50
CA GLY A 25 29.72 -12.78 -25.32
C GLY A 25 28.18 -12.90 -25.26
N LEU A 26 27.60 -13.92 -25.91
CA LEU A 26 26.16 -14.18 -25.93
C LEU A 26 25.68 -15.09 -24.77
N LEU A 27 26.44 -16.16 -24.51
CA LEU A 27 26.06 -17.22 -23.56
C LEU A 27 26.78 -17.13 -22.22
N GLY A 28 27.81 -16.30 -22.12
CA GLY A 28 28.73 -16.26 -20.98
C GLY A 28 29.97 -17.14 -21.21
N ASN A 29 31.05 -16.84 -20.45
CA ASN A 29 32.34 -17.49 -20.56
C ASN A 29 32.43 -18.74 -19.67
N GLY A 30 31.46 -19.63 -19.77
CA GLY A 30 31.38 -20.87 -18.99
C GLY A 30 31.22 -22.10 -19.87
N CYS A 31 30.87 -23.21 -19.21
CA CYS A 31 30.57 -24.49 -19.85
C CYS A 31 29.07 -24.73 -19.80
N TYR A 32 28.43 -24.85 -20.96
CA TYR A 32 26.98 -24.99 -21.07
C TYR A 32 26.58 -26.00 -22.14
N VAL A 33 25.56 -26.79 -21.84
CA VAL A 33 24.84 -27.56 -22.85
C VAL A 33 23.79 -26.67 -23.48
N LEU A 34 23.75 -26.64 -24.82
CA LEU A 34 22.74 -25.89 -25.54
C LEU A 34 21.40 -26.66 -25.62
N PRO A 35 20.26 -26.00 -25.74
CA PRO A 35 18.93 -26.64 -25.82
C PRO A 35 18.72 -27.29 -27.20
N LEU A 36 19.66 -28.08 -27.68
CA LEU A 36 19.67 -28.73 -28.99
C LEU A 36 19.87 -30.23 -28.85
N GLY A 37 19.19 -30.98 -29.70
CA GLY A 37 19.23 -32.44 -29.71
C GLY A 37 18.73 -33.03 -28.39
N GLN A 38 19.44 -34.06 -27.90
CA GLN A 38 19.14 -34.73 -26.63
C GLN A 38 20.00 -34.20 -25.48
N ARG A 39 20.63 -33.04 -25.66
CA ARG A 39 21.32 -32.26 -24.65
C ARG A 39 22.44 -33.05 -23.94
N LEU A 40 23.17 -33.88 -24.68
CA LEU A 40 24.22 -34.74 -24.14
C LEU A 40 23.75 -35.69 -23.03
N THR A 41 22.48 -36.09 -23.03
CA THR A 41 21.97 -37.03 -22.01
C THR A 41 22.79 -38.31 -22.00
N CYS A 42 23.19 -38.70 -20.79
CA CYS A 42 24.01 -39.90 -20.58
C CYS A 42 23.18 -41.09 -20.09
N THR A 43 23.45 -42.28 -20.62
CA THR A 43 22.78 -43.52 -20.20
C THR A 43 23.77 -44.68 -20.17
N MET A 44 23.70 -45.56 -19.17
CA MET A 44 24.44 -46.84 -19.23
C MET A 44 23.73 -47.81 -20.18
N THR A 45 24.44 -48.34 -21.15
CA THR A 45 23.92 -49.36 -22.07
C THR A 45 24.17 -50.75 -21.57
N ASP A 46 25.26 -50.92 -20.84
CA ASP A 46 25.66 -52.14 -20.13
C ASP A 46 26.51 -51.78 -18.91
N SER A 47 27.16 -52.75 -18.26
CA SER A 47 27.99 -52.53 -17.05
C SER A 47 29.23 -51.68 -17.28
N ASN A 48 29.66 -51.52 -18.52
CA ASN A 48 30.93 -50.90 -18.86
C ASN A 48 30.83 -49.80 -19.93
N THR A 49 29.67 -49.62 -20.53
CA THR A 49 29.46 -48.67 -21.62
C THR A 49 28.54 -47.55 -21.22
N LEU A 50 29.05 -46.34 -21.20
CA LEU A 50 28.30 -45.11 -21.00
C LEU A 50 28.09 -44.50 -22.39
N ARG A 51 26.83 -44.29 -22.75
CA ARG A 51 26.41 -43.65 -23.99
C ARG A 51 26.03 -42.21 -23.73
N VAL A 52 26.62 -41.29 -24.51
CA VAL A 52 26.29 -39.86 -24.53
C VAL A 52 25.51 -39.59 -25.80
N LEU A 53 24.30 -39.17 -25.68
CA LEU A 53 23.40 -38.89 -26.81
C LEU A 53 23.77 -37.58 -27.49
N PHE A 54 23.34 -37.41 -28.75
CA PHE A 54 23.53 -36.17 -29.50
C PHE A 54 23.13 -34.93 -28.72
N GLY A 55 23.96 -33.95 -28.76
CA GLY A 55 23.77 -32.63 -28.17
C GLY A 55 24.92 -31.71 -28.54
N VAL A 56 24.66 -30.40 -28.35
CA VAL A 56 25.62 -29.34 -28.62
C VAL A 56 26.00 -28.66 -27.31
N ALA A 57 27.25 -28.34 -27.14
CA ALA A 57 27.72 -27.61 -25.97
C ALA A 57 28.68 -26.47 -26.33
N SER A 58 28.89 -25.58 -25.40
CA SER A 58 29.85 -24.49 -25.45
C SER A 58 30.75 -24.54 -24.24
N VAL A 59 32.08 -24.57 -24.48
CA VAL A 59 33.09 -24.47 -23.45
C VAL A 59 33.91 -23.21 -23.70
N CYS A 60 33.82 -22.23 -22.83
CA CYS A 60 34.40 -20.90 -23.02
C CYS A 60 34.09 -20.31 -24.41
N GLY A 61 32.87 -20.51 -24.89
CA GLY A 61 32.41 -20.05 -26.20
C GLY A 61 32.81 -20.97 -27.39
N ARG A 62 33.67 -21.97 -27.21
CA ARG A 62 33.96 -22.98 -28.22
C ARG A 62 32.86 -23.99 -28.28
N GLN A 63 32.18 -24.05 -29.43
CA GLN A 63 31.09 -25.00 -29.65
C GLN A 63 31.61 -26.35 -30.08
N TRP A 64 30.99 -27.40 -29.59
CA TRP A 64 31.21 -28.77 -29.95
C TRP A 64 29.94 -29.61 -29.90
N GLU A 65 29.90 -30.70 -30.56
CA GLU A 65 28.73 -31.58 -30.61
C GLU A 65 29.19 -33.06 -30.73
N ILE A 66 28.29 -33.95 -30.35
CA ILE A 66 28.43 -35.37 -30.67
C ILE A 66 28.09 -35.56 -32.12
N GLU A 67 29.00 -36.12 -32.93
CA GLU A 67 28.76 -36.44 -34.30
C GLU A 67 27.87 -37.70 -34.41
N GLY A 68 26.76 -37.61 -35.15
CA GLY A 68 25.78 -38.67 -35.24
C GLY A 68 24.79 -38.68 -34.08
N ASP A 69 24.24 -39.86 -33.76
CA ASP A 69 23.20 -40.01 -32.76
C ASP A 69 23.73 -40.09 -31.32
N TYR A 70 24.92 -40.68 -31.16
CA TYR A 70 25.55 -40.85 -29.85
C TYR A 70 27.06 -41.16 -29.97
N GLU A 71 27.76 -41.03 -28.86
CA GLU A 71 29.14 -41.52 -28.64
C GLU A 71 29.17 -42.44 -27.42
N GLU A 72 29.97 -43.51 -27.48
CA GLU A 72 30.14 -44.45 -26.38
C GLU A 72 31.50 -44.33 -25.76
N VAL A 73 31.56 -44.28 -24.44
CA VAL A 73 32.77 -44.25 -23.65
C VAL A 73 32.85 -45.43 -22.67
N ASN A 74 33.99 -45.97 -22.47
CA ASN A 74 34.19 -47.12 -21.59
C ASN A 74 34.29 -46.67 -20.12
N ILE A 75 33.59 -47.35 -19.22
CA ILE A 75 33.69 -47.26 -17.77
C ILE A 75 34.31 -48.56 -17.26
N ASP A 76 35.35 -48.45 -16.45
CA ASP A 76 36.01 -49.61 -15.87
C ASP A 76 35.07 -50.42 -14.96
N ASN A 77 35.28 -51.73 -14.92
CA ASN A 77 34.57 -52.59 -13.98
C ASN A 77 34.76 -52.15 -12.53
N GLY A 78 33.71 -52.26 -11.74
CA GLY A 78 33.78 -52.05 -10.29
C GLY A 78 34.43 -53.24 -9.57
N VAL A 79 34.75 -53.05 -8.31
CA VAL A 79 35.33 -54.05 -7.42
C VAL A 79 34.30 -54.45 -6.34
N PRO A 80 34.02 -55.76 -6.17
CA PRO A 80 33.10 -56.21 -5.14
C PRO A 80 33.48 -55.70 -3.76
N GLY A 81 32.53 -55.15 -3.04
CA GLY A 81 32.69 -54.59 -1.69
C GLY A 81 33.21 -53.16 -1.63
N TYR A 82 33.48 -52.51 -2.76
CA TYR A 82 33.89 -51.14 -2.85
C TYR A 82 32.90 -50.32 -3.68
N ASN A 83 32.84 -49.03 -3.40
CA ASN A 83 32.08 -48.06 -4.17
C ASN A 83 33.04 -47.02 -4.76
N ARG A 84 32.72 -46.47 -5.93
CA ARG A 84 33.42 -45.33 -6.50
C ARG A 84 32.45 -44.48 -7.33
N THR A 85 32.82 -43.26 -7.67
CA THR A 85 32.14 -42.41 -8.61
C THR A 85 33.07 -41.97 -9.71
N ASP A 86 32.76 -42.32 -10.95
CA ASP A 86 33.56 -41.92 -12.11
C ASP A 86 32.94 -40.65 -12.69
N LEU A 87 33.78 -39.76 -13.25
CA LEU A 87 33.37 -38.47 -13.84
C LEU A 87 33.68 -38.48 -15.34
N LEU A 88 32.66 -38.25 -16.16
CA LEU A 88 32.80 -37.94 -17.58
C LEU A 88 32.94 -36.45 -17.79
N VAL A 89 34.00 -36.03 -18.49
CA VAL A 89 34.21 -34.65 -18.90
C VAL A 89 34.43 -34.56 -20.42
N CYS A 90 34.06 -33.43 -21.00
CA CYS A 90 34.59 -32.99 -22.29
C CYS A 90 35.82 -32.14 -22.02
N ARG A 91 36.98 -32.55 -22.47
CA ARG A 91 38.24 -31.84 -22.33
C ARG A 91 38.60 -31.14 -23.62
N ILE A 92 38.83 -29.85 -23.56
CA ILE A 92 39.37 -29.04 -24.63
C ILE A 92 40.78 -28.58 -24.26
N GLU A 93 41.72 -28.78 -25.19
CA GLU A 93 43.08 -28.26 -25.10
C GLU A 93 43.35 -27.36 -26.31
N THR A 94 44.01 -26.22 -26.10
CA THR A 94 44.32 -25.25 -27.15
C THR A 94 45.78 -25.21 -27.54
N ALA A 95 46.66 -25.91 -26.82
CA ALA A 95 48.10 -25.99 -27.08
C ALA A 95 48.60 -27.42 -26.91
N PRO A 96 49.54 -27.88 -27.77
CA PRO A 96 50.14 -27.18 -28.91
C PRO A 96 49.19 -27.03 -30.11
N GLN A 97 48.11 -27.79 -30.09
CA GLN A 97 47.10 -27.83 -31.14
C GLN A 97 45.69 -27.93 -30.48
N GLU A 98 44.70 -27.31 -31.07
CA GLU A 98 43.32 -27.39 -30.53
C GLU A 98 42.76 -28.80 -30.71
N THR A 99 42.39 -29.43 -29.58
CA THR A 99 41.84 -30.79 -29.52
C THR A 99 40.66 -30.84 -28.57
N ILE A 100 39.79 -31.80 -28.82
CA ILE A 100 38.62 -32.10 -27.99
C ILE A 100 38.48 -33.60 -27.80
N ALA A 101 38.16 -34.06 -26.61
CA ALA A 101 37.93 -35.46 -26.31
C ALA A 101 36.99 -35.63 -25.11
N LEU A 102 36.13 -36.65 -25.17
CA LEU A 102 35.49 -37.19 -23.99
C LEU A 102 36.50 -37.98 -23.14
N LYS A 103 36.56 -37.69 -21.83
CA LYS A 103 37.48 -38.33 -20.93
C LYS A 103 36.76 -38.76 -19.65
N VAL A 104 37.02 -40.02 -19.26
CA VAL A 104 36.51 -40.54 -17.98
C VAL A 104 37.62 -40.47 -16.94
N TYR A 105 37.34 -39.83 -15.83
CA TYR A 105 38.15 -39.85 -14.63
C TYR A 105 37.61 -40.92 -13.69
N LYS A 106 38.39 -41.95 -13.44
CA LYS A 106 38.07 -43.01 -12.50
C LYS A 106 38.18 -42.46 -11.07
N GLY A 107 37.13 -42.68 -10.28
CA GLY A 107 37.11 -42.30 -8.88
C GLY A 107 37.90 -43.26 -7.99
N GLU A 108 38.15 -42.85 -6.75
CA GLU A 108 38.80 -43.69 -5.76
C GLU A 108 37.81 -44.72 -5.19
N GLU A 109 38.32 -45.96 -5.07
CA GLU A 109 37.54 -47.05 -4.49
C GLU A 109 37.48 -46.90 -2.97
N THR A 110 36.29 -46.92 -2.41
CA THR A 110 36.06 -46.76 -0.97
C THR A 110 34.96 -47.69 -0.47
N THR A 111 35.01 -48.07 0.79
CA THR A 111 33.89 -48.76 1.46
C THR A 111 32.83 -47.82 2.00
N GLY A 112 33.11 -46.49 1.97
CA GLY A 112 32.20 -45.42 2.41
C GLY A 112 31.44 -44.77 1.25
N THR A 113 31.18 -43.47 1.39
CA THR A 113 30.60 -42.66 0.33
C THR A 113 31.66 -42.17 -0.63
N PRO A 114 31.59 -42.54 -1.92
CA PRO A 114 32.58 -42.12 -2.88
C PRO A 114 32.44 -40.65 -3.24
N VAL A 115 33.56 -40.01 -3.59
CA VAL A 115 33.66 -38.63 -4.00
C VAL A 115 33.80 -38.55 -5.52
N VAL A 116 33.18 -37.57 -6.15
CA VAL A 116 33.35 -37.28 -7.59
C VAL A 116 34.77 -36.76 -7.81
N PRO A 117 35.51 -37.30 -8.81
CA PRO A 117 36.83 -36.79 -9.16
C PRO A 117 36.84 -35.31 -9.52
N GLY A 118 37.94 -34.62 -9.21
CA GLY A 118 38.16 -33.25 -9.67
C GLY A 118 38.41 -33.19 -11.18
N HIS A 119 38.18 -32.02 -11.75
CA HIS A 119 38.45 -31.70 -13.16
C HIS A 119 39.11 -30.33 -13.27
N VAL A 120 39.64 -29.99 -14.46
CA VAL A 120 40.33 -28.72 -14.69
C VAL A 120 39.33 -27.64 -15.05
N GLU A 121 39.13 -26.70 -14.13
CA GLU A 121 38.36 -25.49 -14.37
C GLU A 121 39.27 -24.41 -14.97
N GLY A 122 39.34 -24.37 -16.31
CA GLY A 122 40.20 -23.41 -17.03
C GLY A 122 39.36 -22.37 -17.79
N ASN A 123 39.93 -21.19 -18.02
CA ASN A 123 39.37 -20.16 -18.87
C ASN A 123 40.20 -20.00 -20.15
N LEU A 124 39.76 -20.67 -21.23
CA LEU A 124 40.47 -20.65 -22.51
C LEU A 124 40.54 -19.28 -23.19
N ASN A 125 39.74 -18.32 -22.75
CA ASN A 125 39.75 -16.95 -23.27
C ASN A 125 40.69 -16.03 -22.46
N ASP A 126 41.19 -16.52 -21.33
CA ASP A 126 42.01 -15.75 -20.39
C ASP A 126 43.48 -16.32 -20.27
N GLY A 127 43.82 -17.14 -21.23
CA GLY A 127 45.19 -17.66 -21.36
C GLY A 127 45.42 -19.09 -20.87
N ASP A 128 44.41 -19.73 -20.25
CA ASP A 128 44.53 -21.17 -19.96
C ASP A 128 44.51 -22.00 -21.24
N THR A 129 45.23 -23.11 -21.19
CA THR A 129 45.34 -24.01 -22.36
C THR A 129 44.46 -25.24 -22.27
N VAL A 130 43.82 -25.46 -21.13
CA VAL A 130 42.92 -26.59 -20.86
C VAL A 130 41.69 -26.14 -20.13
N CYS A 131 40.55 -26.63 -20.56
CA CYS A 131 39.27 -26.50 -19.84
C CYS A 131 38.49 -27.80 -19.95
N GLU A 132 37.93 -28.26 -18.85
CA GLU A 132 37.12 -29.47 -18.79
C GLU A 132 35.70 -29.13 -18.37
N MET A 133 34.73 -29.57 -19.16
CA MET A 133 33.32 -29.46 -18.87
C MET A 133 32.82 -30.78 -18.26
N PRO A 134 32.42 -30.84 -16.99
CA PRO A 134 31.81 -32.03 -16.44
C PRO A 134 30.44 -32.27 -17.12
N ILE A 135 30.26 -33.50 -17.64
CA ILE A 135 29.02 -33.89 -18.33
C ILE A 135 28.11 -34.66 -17.39
N CYS A 136 28.61 -35.78 -16.85
CA CYS A 136 27.88 -36.57 -15.88
C CYS A 136 28.82 -37.33 -14.94
N SER A 137 28.29 -37.77 -13.79
CA SER A 137 28.95 -38.72 -12.90
C SER A 137 28.24 -40.07 -12.92
N VAL A 138 29.01 -41.14 -12.76
CA VAL A 138 28.48 -42.51 -12.69
C VAL A 138 28.94 -43.13 -11.38
N ARG A 139 27.97 -43.39 -10.49
CA ARG A 139 28.26 -44.11 -9.25
C ARG A 139 28.27 -45.61 -9.52
N ILE A 140 29.28 -46.30 -9.02
CA ILE A 140 29.47 -47.73 -9.16
C ILE A 140 29.44 -48.36 -7.77
N ASN A 141 28.45 -49.22 -7.51
CA ASN A 141 28.29 -49.92 -6.25
C ASN A 141 28.72 -51.40 -6.45
N GLY A 142 29.84 -51.76 -5.87
CA GLY A 142 30.45 -53.06 -6.17
C GLY A 142 30.79 -53.16 -7.66
N ILE A 143 30.13 -54.05 -8.37
CA ILE A 143 30.27 -54.22 -9.84
C ILE A 143 29.14 -53.56 -10.63
N ASN A 144 28.18 -52.91 -9.99
CA ASN A 144 26.96 -52.40 -10.63
C ASN A 144 27.02 -50.89 -10.80
N PRO A 145 27.10 -50.34 -12.02
CA PRO A 145 26.95 -48.93 -12.29
C PRO A 145 25.49 -48.52 -12.05
N GLN A 146 25.33 -47.34 -11.50
CA GLN A 146 24.02 -46.69 -11.32
C GLN A 146 23.69 -45.78 -12.51
N ALA A 147 22.48 -45.29 -12.60
CA ALA A 147 22.13 -44.31 -13.62
C ALA A 147 23.02 -43.07 -13.50
N PRO A 148 23.52 -42.53 -14.62
CA PRO A 148 24.36 -41.34 -14.65
C PRO A 148 23.62 -40.14 -14.06
N GLU A 149 24.31 -39.36 -13.25
CA GLU A 149 23.84 -38.07 -12.76
C GLU A 149 24.42 -36.96 -13.64
N MET A 150 23.55 -36.19 -14.31
CA MET A 150 23.96 -35.09 -15.19
C MET A 150 24.52 -33.93 -14.36
N LEU A 151 25.71 -33.44 -14.69
CA LEU A 151 26.40 -32.33 -14.03
C LEU A 151 26.49 -31.09 -14.94
N ALA A 152 26.34 -31.30 -16.25
CA ALA A 152 26.42 -30.23 -17.22
C ALA A 152 25.32 -29.19 -17.00
N LYS A 153 25.69 -27.92 -16.96
CA LYS A 153 24.74 -26.79 -16.84
C LYS A 153 24.14 -26.53 -18.21
N GLU A 154 22.83 -26.38 -18.25
CA GLU A 154 22.14 -25.92 -19.46
C GLU A 154 22.35 -24.42 -19.66
N SER A 155 22.49 -23.99 -20.91
CA SER A 155 22.50 -22.59 -21.28
C SER A 155 21.08 -22.01 -21.12
N ILE A 156 20.99 -20.70 -20.90
CA ILE A 156 19.72 -20.00 -20.87
C ILE A 156 19.15 -19.95 -22.30
N ASP A 157 17.94 -20.44 -22.48
CA ASP A 157 17.16 -20.18 -23.68
C ASP A 157 16.65 -18.73 -23.66
N ILE A 158 17.29 -17.86 -24.45
CA ILE A 158 16.95 -16.43 -24.52
C ILE A 158 15.49 -16.22 -24.95
N MET A 159 14.97 -17.06 -25.83
CA MET A 159 13.59 -16.94 -26.30
C MET A 159 12.60 -17.35 -25.20
N ALA A 160 12.89 -18.42 -24.47
CA ALA A 160 12.11 -18.82 -23.31
C ALA A 160 12.14 -17.75 -22.22
N LEU A 161 13.32 -17.20 -21.90
CA LEU A 161 13.48 -16.12 -20.93
C LEU A 161 12.73 -14.84 -21.35
N LEU A 162 12.78 -14.48 -22.63
CA LEU A 162 12.01 -13.34 -23.17
C LEU A 162 10.51 -13.58 -23.08
N GLN A 163 10.06 -14.80 -23.28
CA GLN A 163 8.65 -15.16 -23.12
C GLN A 163 8.25 -15.06 -21.65
N GLU A 164 9.03 -15.64 -20.76
CA GLU A 164 8.80 -15.55 -19.30
C GLU A 164 8.75 -14.09 -18.81
N LEU A 165 9.66 -13.24 -19.32
CA LEU A 165 9.64 -11.81 -19.01
C LEU A 165 8.39 -11.09 -19.53
N ARG A 166 7.91 -11.47 -20.72
CA ARG A 166 6.65 -10.93 -21.26
C ARG A 166 5.47 -11.35 -20.39
N ASP A 167 5.43 -12.64 -20.03
CA ASP A 167 4.39 -13.20 -19.18
C ASP A 167 4.38 -12.54 -17.82
N TYR A 168 5.56 -12.35 -17.20
CA TYR A 168 5.69 -11.60 -15.94
C TYR A 168 5.19 -10.15 -16.06
N LYS A 169 5.54 -9.44 -17.13
CA LYS A 169 5.06 -8.06 -17.37
C LYS A 169 3.55 -7.98 -17.63
N SER A 170 2.95 -9.03 -18.15
CA SER A 170 1.51 -9.10 -18.37
C SER A 170 0.72 -9.51 -17.13
N GLN A 171 1.37 -10.08 -16.12
CA GLN A 171 0.72 -10.44 -14.87
C GLN A 171 0.31 -9.21 -14.07
N CYS A 172 -0.85 -9.31 -13.44
CA CYS A 172 -1.31 -8.29 -12.52
C CYS A 172 -0.49 -8.35 -11.21
N PRO A 173 0.23 -7.27 -10.84
CA PRO A 173 1.05 -7.26 -9.63
C PRO A 173 0.25 -7.12 -8.33
N TYR A 174 -1.05 -6.92 -8.43
CA TYR A 174 -1.95 -6.73 -7.30
C TYR A 174 -2.62 -8.04 -6.91
N GLY A 175 -2.60 -8.38 -5.63
CA GLY A 175 -3.36 -9.51 -5.07
C GLY A 175 -4.87 -9.21 -4.99
N ILE A 176 -5.69 -10.24 -4.79
CA ILE A 176 -7.12 -10.07 -4.50
C ILE A 176 -7.26 -9.27 -3.19
N GLY A 177 -8.05 -8.20 -3.22
CA GLY A 177 -8.22 -7.27 -2.11
C GLY A 177 -7.31 -6.03 -2.19
N ASP A 178 -6.23 -6.04 -2.98
CA ASP A 178 -5.33 -4.91 -3.13
C ASP A 178 -6.01 -3.74 -3.86
N LEU A 179 -5.47 -2.55 -3.59
CA LEU A 179 -5.95 -1.32 -4.19
C LEU A 179 -5.03 -0.83 -5.31
N TYR A 180 -5.62 -0.49 -6.45
CA TYR A 180 -4.96 0.21 -7.55
C TYR A 180 -5.51 1.64 -7.63
N ILE A 181 -4.62 2.62 -7.50
CA ILE A 181 -4.95 4.05 -7.53
C ILE A 181 -4.33 4.66 -8.79
N THR A 182 -5.12 5.37 -9.55
CA THR A 182 -4.69 5.97 -10.82
C THR A 182 -5.44 7.25 -11.15
N ALA A 183 -4.77 8.16 -11.86
CA ALA A 183 -5.41 9.32 -12.46
C ALA A 183 -6.02 9.02 -13.86
N LYS A 184 -5.80 7.81 -14.41
CA LYS A 184 -6.32 7.42 -15.72
C LYS A 184 -7.67 6.75 -15.57
N ALA A 185 -8.64 7.18 -16.38
CA ALA A 185 -9.91 6.49 -16.50
C ALA A 185 -9.75 5.11 -17.14
N GLY A 186 -10.65 4.20 -16.83
CA GLY A 186 -10.72 2.85 -17.39
C GLY A 186 -10.60 1.76 -16.33
N ASN A 187 -11.20 0.61 -16.62
CA ASN A 187 -11.14 -0.55 -15.72
C ASN A 187 -9.74 -1.19 -15.80
N PRO A 188 -9.07 -1.44 -14.67
CA PRO A 188 -7.76 -2.10 -14.66
C PRO A 188 -7.75 -3.49 -15.30
N GLY A 189 -8.90 -4.17 -15.40
CA GLY A 189 -9.05 -5.44 -16.15
C GLY A 189 -8.72 -5.34 -17.63
N GLU A 190 -8.80 -4.15 -18.23
CA GLU A 190 -8.34 -3.91 -19.59
C GLU A 190 -6.81 -4.00 -19.72
N LYS A 191 -6.10 -3.56 -18.67
CA LYS A 191 -4.64 -3.63 -18.58
C LYS A 191 -4.16 -5.03 -18.17
N TRP A 192 -4.90 -5.71 -17.31
CA TRP A 192 -4.60 -7.05 -16.81
C TRP A 192 -5.78 -7.99 -17.07
N PRO A 193 -5.85 -8.57 -18.30
CA PRO A 193 -6.91 -9.49 -18.67
C PRO A 193 -7.00 -10.69 -17.70
N GLY A 194 -8.21 -11.13 -17.44
CA GLY A 194 -8.46 -12.22 -16.49
C GLY A 194 -8.57 -11.78 -15.02
N THR A 195 -8.50 -10.47 -14.73
CA THR A 195 -8.74 -9.91 -13.39
C THR A 195 -10.05 -9.13 -13.35
N ALA A 196 -10.74 -9.18 -12.23
CA ALA A 196 -11.92 -8.35 -12.00
C ALA A 196 -11.64 -7.29 -10.91
N TRP A 197 -12.26 -6.12 -11.08
CA TRP A 197 -12.02 -4.96 -10.25
C TRP A 197 -13.32 -4.26 -9.90
N ALA A 198 -13.48 -3.89 -8.65
CA ALA A 198 -14.57 -3.05 -8.16
C ALA A 198 -14.06 -1.64 -7.92
N GLN A 199 -14.72 -0.65 -8.51
CA GLN A 199 -14.37 0.75 -8.27
C GLN A 199 -14.89 1.21 -6.91
N ILE A 200 -14.04 1.90 -6.15
CA ILE A 200 -14.41 2.58 -4.92
C ILE A 200 -14.71 4.04 -5.28
N THR A 201 -15.94 4.47 -5.07
CA THR A 201 -16.40 5.83 -5.36
C THR A 201 -16.90 6.52 -4.10
N ASP A 202 -16.83 7.83 -4.07
CA ASP A 202 -17.38 8.69 -3.02
C ASP A 202 -16.91 8.30 -1.61
N ARG A 203 -15.64 7.96 -1.47
CA ARG A 203 -15.00 7.55 -0.22
C ARG A 203 -13.62 8.15 -0.06
N PHE A 204 -13.31 8.60 1.15
CA PHE A 204 -11.94 8.80 1.60
C PHE A 204 -11.40 7.49 2.17
N LEU A 205 -10.19 7.14 1.78
CA LEU A 205 -9.50 5.97 2.33
C LEU A 205 -8.94 6.31 3.71
N ARG A 206 -9.24 5.48 4.69
CA ARG A 206 -8.77 5.61 6.05
C ARG A 206 -8.05 4.35 6.50
N ALA A 207 -6.85 4.49 7.04
CA ALA A 207 -6.18 3.37 7.69
C ALA A 207 -6.96 2.96 8.95
N ALA A 208 -7.26 1.68 9.10
CA ALA A 208 -8.02 1.12 10.20
C ALA A 208 -7.64 -0.34 10.44
N ASN A 209 -7.92 -0.85 11.63
CA ASN A 209 -7.76 -2.28 11.93
C ASN A 209 -8.85 -3.13 11.29
N ASP A 210 -10.06 -2.54 11.13
CA ASP A 210 -11.22 -3.21 10.55
C ASP A 210 -11.65 -2.51 9.27
N LEU A 211 -12.06 -3.31 8.27
CA LEU A 211 -12.52 -2.81 6.98
C LEU A 211 -14.00 -2.40 7.05
N LEU A 212 -14.26 -1.26 7.65
CA LEU A 212 -15.60 -0.70 7.76
C LEU A 212 -15.80 0.45 6.78
N THR A 213 -17.02 0.62 6.33
CA THR A 213 -17.45 1.79 5.54
C THR A 213 -18.29 2.71 6.39
N GLY A 214 -18.13 4.02 6.24
CA GLY A 214 -18.89 4.99 7.02
C GLY A 214 -18.51 6.43 6.69
N GLY A 215 -19.09 7.34 7.47
CA GLY A 215 -18.88 8.78 7.29
C GLY A 215 -19.94 9.45 6.41
N SER A 216 -19.87 10.75 6.30
CA SER A 216 -20.72 11.59 5.45
C SER A 216 -19.92 12.82 5.02
N ASP A 217 -20.09 13.23 3.78
CA ASP A 217 -19.48 14.43 3.21
C ASP A 217 -20.14 15.72 3.74
N PHE A 218 -21.38 15.59 4.17
CA PHE A 218 -22.14 16.71 4.70
C PHE A 218 -22.46 16.50 6.18
N VAL A 219 -22.24 17.52 6.97
CA VAL A 219 -22.50 17.51 8.40
C VAL A 219 -23.56 18.56 8.73
N LYS A 220 -24.56 18.15 9.47
CA LYS A 220 -25.51 19.04 10.13
C LYS A 220 -25.14 19.12 11.60
N LEU A 221 -24.78 20.32 12.08
CA LEU A 221 -24.45 20.53 13.49
C LEU A 221 -25.69 20.33 14.37
N LYS A 222 -25.53 19.62 15.45
CA LYS A 222 -26.47 19.53 16.57
C LYS A 222 -26.04 20.52 17.64
N GLU A 223 -26.98 20.90 18.52
CA GLU A 223 -26.68 21.80 19.64
C GLU A 223 -25.46 21.36 20.46
N ALA A 224 -25.33 20.08 20.71
CA ALA A 224 -24.18 19.49 21.41
C ALA A 224 -22.82 19.67 20.69
N ASN A 225 -22.84 20.03 19.41
CA ASN A 225 -21.62 20.28 18.63
C ASN A 225 -21.17 21.74 18.63
N LEU A 226 -21.99 22.63 19.22
CA LEU A 226 -21.66 24.05 19.36
C LEU A 226 -20.77 24.26 20.59
N PRO A 227 -19.77 25.15 20.50
CA PRO A 227 -19.02 25.56 21.68
C PRO A 227 -19.98 26.16 22.70
N SER A 228 -19.71 25.97 24.00
CA SER A 228 -20.44 26.63 25.06
C SER A 228 -20.36 28.17 24.86
N HIS A 229 -21.50 28.82 24.74
CA HIS A 229 -21.56 30.25 24.54
C HIS A 229 -22.79 30.82 25.27
N ALA A 230 -22.77 32.10 25.61
CA ALA A 230 -23.83 32.83 26.25
C ALA A 230 -24.13 34.10 25.44
N HIS A 231 -25.41 34.49 25.43
CA HIS A 231 -25.82 35.77 24.86
C HIS A 231 -26.07 36.76 26.00
N GLY A 232 -25.47 37.94 25.95
CA GLY A 232 -25.84 39.06 26.81
C GLY A 232 -27.19 39.58 26.40
N VAL A 233 -28.13 39.67 27.36
CA VAL A 233 -29.43 40.26 27.13
C VAL A 233 -29.51 41.56 27.94
N SER A 234 -29.71 42.68 27.27
CA SER A 234 -30.01 43.97 27.88
C SER A 234 -31.47 44.29 27.59
N LEU A 235 -32.28 44.24 28.63
CA LEU A 235 -33.70 44.46 28.51
C LEU A 235 -34.09 45.75 29.28
N THR A 236 -34.87 46.58 28.67
CA THR A 236 -35.46 47.78 29.31
C THR A 236 -36.93 47.52 29.50
N ALA A 237 -37.37 47.54 30.75
CA ALA A 237 -38.78 47.52 31.01
C ALA A 237 -39.35 48.91 30.68
N ALA A 238 -40.37 48.98 29.81
CA ALA A 238 -41.01 50.18 29.51
C ALA A 238 -41.73 50.69 30.76
N SER A 239 -41.85 52.00 30.88
CA SER A 239 -42.65 52.65 31.98
C SER A 239 -44.00 52.05 32.01
N ALA A 240 -44.50 51.64 33.19
CA ALA A 240 -45.81 51.05 33.39
C ALA A 240 -46.91 52.04 33.33
N GLY A 241 -46.70 53.24 32.79
CA GLY A 241 -47.69 54.31 32.71
C GLY A 241 -47.96 55.01 34.06
N SER A 242 -48.55 56.11 33.97
CA SER A 242 -49.04 56.87 35.17
C SER A 242 -50.26 56.20 35.75
N HIS A 243 -50.24 55.86 37.01
CA HIS A 243 -51.40 55.36 37.69
C HIS A 243 -51.68 56.19 38.99
N SER A 244 -52.84 56.25 39.40
CA SER A 244 -53.27 56.99 40.62
C SER A 244 -53.77 56.01 41.66
N HIS A 245 -53.41 56.31 42.92
CA HIS A 245 -53.91 55.55 44.05
C HIS A 245 -55.07 56.36 44.68
N TYR A 246 -56.11 55.69 45.03
CA TYR A 246 -57.17 56.28 45.80
C TYR A 246 -56.96 56.04 47.29
N LEU A 247 -57.06 57.07 48.07
CA LEU A 247 -57.11 56.91 49.51
C LEU A 247 -58.55 56.54 49.91
N VAL A 248 -58.66 55.38 50.48
CA VAL A 248 -59.97 54.93 50.99
C VAL A 248 -60.13 55.43 52.45
N ALA A 249 -61.06 56.25 52.68
CA ALA A 249 -61.39 56.64 54.03
C ALA A 249 -62.09 55.45 54.75
N ASP A 250 -61.94 55.41 56.06
CA ASP A 250 -62.46 54.35 56.90
C ASP A 250 -64.00 54.21 56.76
N SER A 251 -64.42 52.96 56.76
CA SER A 251 -65.75 52.50 56.44
C SER A 251 -66.84 52.84 57.48
N LYS A 252 -66.54 53.72 58.43
CA LYS A 252 -67.53 54.12 59.43
C LYS A 252 -68.24 55.45 59.15
N SER A 253 -67.91 56.05 58.01
CA SER A 253 -68.63 57.28 57.59
C SER A 253 -69.51 56.98 56.39
N THR A 254 -70.79 57.41 56.47
CA THR A 254 -71.80 57.20 55.43
C THR A 254 -71.57 58.04 54.17
N TYR A 255 -70.47 58.75 54.07
CA TYR A 255 -70.14 59.59 52.95
C TYR A 255 -68.73 59.37 52.45
N LEU A 256 -68.58 58.76 51.32
CA LEU A 256 -67.36 58.66 50.56
C LEU A 256 -67.08 60.00 49.87
N ALA A 257 -66.23 60.80 50.46
CA ALA A 257 -65.70 61.96 49.76
C ALA A 257 -64.40 61.61 49.08
N THR A 258 -64.42 61.39 47.78
CA THR A 258 -63.21 61.27 47.00
C THR A 258 -62.62 62.64 46.70
N TYR A 259 -61.53 62.97 47.38
CA TYR A 259 -60.76 64.16 47.04
C TYR A 259 -59.68 63.90 46.06
N ARG A 260 -59.70 64.56 44.95
CA ARG A 260 -58.66 64.61 43.96
C ARG A 260 -57.62 65.61 44.43
N ILE A 261 -56.48 65.17 44.84
CA ILE A 261 -55.34 66.05 45.10
C ILE A 261 -54.71 66.40 43.75
N SER A 262 -55.01 67.60 43.24
CA SER A 262 -54.37 68.13 42.04
C SER A 262 -53.06 68.86 42.48
N PRO A 263 -51.93 68.58 41.91
CA PRO A 263 -50.72 69.31 42.29
C PRO A 263 -50.54 70.62 41.54
N THR A 264 -51.55 71.42 41.44
CA THR A 264 -51.35 72.74 40.84
C THR A 264 -51.22 73.78 41.95
N THR A 265 -50.00 74.25 42.09
CA THR A 265 -49.58 75.59 42.57
C THR A 265 -50.36 76.13 43.78
N ALA A 266 -49.95 75.72 44.92
CA ALA A 266 -50.29 76.49 46.09
C ALA A 266 -49.19 77.56 46.28
N SER A 267 -49.50 78.75 45.82
CA SER A 267 -48.94 79.95 46.33
C SER A 267 -49.63 80.22 47.66
N SER A 268 -48.82 80.25 48.71
CA SER A 268 -49.22 80.64 50.07
C SER A 268 -50.19 79.71 50.83
N GLY A 269 -49.71 78.83 51.59
CA GLY A 269 -50.07 78.47 52.92
C GLY A 269 -51.35 77.66 53.18
N ASN A 270 -51.97 77.11 52.19
CA ASN A 270 -53.15 76.26 52.42
C ASN A 270 -52.80 74.76 52.13
N TRP A 271 -52.75 74.06 53.20
CA TRP A 271 -52.58 72.58 53.15
C TRP A 271 -53.97 71.98 52.99
N TYR A 272 -54.20 71.22 51.94
CA TYR A 272 -55.35 70.38 51.82
C TYR A 272 -55.03 68.99 52.32
N GLY A 273 -55.46 68.76 53.56
CA GLY A 273 -55.35 67.45 54.20
C GLY A 273 -56.64 66.66 54.01
N VAL A 274 -56.58 65.38 54.29
CA VAL A 274 -57.83 64.57 54.41
C VAL A 274 -58.51 65.01 55.66
N PHE A 275 -59.73 65.51 55.50
CA PHE A 275 -60.50 65.95 56.63
C PHE A 275 -61.35 64.82 57.19
N ASP A 276 -61.25 64.60 58.48
CA ASP A 276 -62.22 63.80 59.22
C ASP A 276 -63.53 64.53 59.36
N THR A 277 -64.58 63.99 58.76
CA THR A 277 -65.93 64.53 58.89
C THR A 277 -66.69 63.75 59.97
N CYS A 278 -66.25 63.85 61.17
CA CYS A 278 -67.04 63.34 62.26
C CYS A 278 -67.97 64.45 62.77
N ASP A 279 -69.24 64.21 62.76
CA ASP A 279 -70.30 64.96 63.38
C ASP A 279 -70.21 66.51 63.39
N ASN A 280 -70.95 67.13 62.53
CA ASN A 280 -71.25 68.54 62.54
C ASN A 280 -70.11 69.56 62.34
N GLY A 281 -69.30 69.36 61.36
CA GLY A 281 -68.46 70.45 60.93
C GLY A 281 -67.03 69.98 60.57
N ILE A 282 -66.48 70.66 59.57
CA ILE A 282 -65.09 70.48 59.14
C ILE A 282 -64.17 70.76 60.33
N ARG A 283 -63.59 69.76 60.83
CA ARG A 283 -62.52 69.95 61.84
C ARG A 283 -61.21 70.11 61.11
N ASN A 284 -60.31 70.84 61.78
CA ASN A 284 -58.97 71.10 61.29
C ASN A 284 -58.26 69.87 60.84
N PRO A 285 -57.44 70.03 59.85
CA PRO A 285 -56.59 68.91 59.42
C PRO A 285 -55.82 68.34 60.62
N VAL A 286 -55.92 67.09 60.81
CA VAL A 286 -55.13 66.37 61.81
C VAL A 286 -53.66 66.73 61.58
N GLY A 287 -53.03 67.19 62.64
CA GLY A 287 -51.77 67.84 62.69
C GLY A 287 -50.71 67.45 61.69
N SER A 288 -49.98 68.44 61.35
CA SER A 288 -48.97 68.47 60.27
C SER A 288 -47.72 67.56 60.45
N THR A 289 -47.82 66.56 61.28
CA THR A 289 -46.65 65.72 61.54
C THR A 289 -46.78 64.30 60.97
N ASP A 290 -47.93 63.90 60.54
CA ASP A 290 -48.05 62.65 59.85
C ASP A 290 -48.09 62.90 58.34
N SER A 291 -46.92 62.65 57.75
CA SER A 291 -46.85 62.61 56.32
C SER A 291 -47.85 61.56 55.80
N THR A 292 -48.98 62.06 55.22
CA THR A 292 -49.83 61.22 54.44
C THR A 292 -49.09 60.87 53.16
N SER A 293 -48.02 60.25 53.33
CA SER A 293 -47.36 59.63 52.22
C SER A 293 -48.20 58.43 51.77
N ALA A 294 -48.64 58.47 50.55
CA ALA A 294 -49.26 57.32 49.97
C ALA A 294 -48.37 56.14 50.34
N LYS A 295 -48.97 55.12 50.96
CA LYS A 295 -48.22 53.94 51.36
C LYS A 295 -47.45 53.50 50.18
N ALA A 296 -46.13 53.42 50.33
CA ALA A 296 -45.27 52.95 49.28
C ALA A 296 -45.84 51.63 48.76
N ALA A 297 -46.11 51.57 47.50
CA ALA A 297 -46.44 50.31 46.87
C ALA A 297 -45.25 49.38 47.14
N GLY A 298 -45.53 48.28 47.79
CA GLY A 298 -44.49 47.33 48.13
C GLY A 298 -43.59 46.98 46.93
N ALA A 299 -42.42 46.61 47.25
CA ALA A 299 -41.49 46.13 46.21
C ALA A 299 -42.20 45.05 45.34
N HIS A 300 -42.23 45.25 44.08
CA HIS A 300 -42.78 44.30 43.16
C HIS A 300 -41.76 44.00 42.06
N THR A 301 -41.85 42.84 41.51
CA THR A 301 -40.93 42.36 40.43
C THR A 301 -41.69 42.28 39.11
N HIS A 302 -41.01 42.65 38.06
CA HIS A 302 -41.49 42.42 36.71
C HIS A 302 -40.75 41.22 36.15
N SER A 303 -41.45 40.21 35.68
CA SER A 303 -40.84 39.15 34.90
C SER A 303 -40.75 39.61 33.46
N VAL A 304 -39.54 39.54 32.94
CA VAL A 304 -39.28 39.77 31.53
C VAL A 304 -38.98 38.43 30.92
N SER A 305 -39.87 37.94 30.07
CA SER A 305 -39.68 36.67 29.35
C SER A 305 -39.76 36.93 27.85
N GLY A 306 -38.98 36.19 27.12
CA GLY A 306 -38.94 36.28 25.68
C GLY A 306 -37.92 35.27 25.14
N GLN A 307 -37.94 35.02 23.87
CA GLN A 307 -36.94 34.22 23.16
C GLN A 307 -36.14 35.16 22.27
N THR A 308 -34.83 34.93 22.21
CA THR A 308 -34.00 35.53 21.16
C THR A 308 -34.46 35.03 19.81
N GLY A 309 -34.36 35.84 18.80
CA GLY A 309 -34.63 35.40 17.43
C GLY A 309 -33.78 34.21 17.08
N SER A 310 -34.32 33.30 16.28
CA SER A 310 -33.58 32.15 15.74
C SER A 310 -32.37 32.63 14.94
N ALA A 311 -31.17 32.12 15.26
CA ALA A 311 -29.97 32.35 14.50
C ALA A 311 -29.55 31.05 13.79
N GLY A 312 -29.12 31.15 12.52
CA GLY A 312 -28.72 30.03 11.69
C GLY A 312 -29.90 29.33 11.00
N SER A 313 -29.60 28.71 9.85
CA SER A 313 -30.61 27.98 9.04
C SER A 313 -30.67 26.49 9.37
N GLY A 314 -29.70 25.95 10.12
CA GLY A 314 -29.57 24.52 10.35
C GLY A 314 -29.22 23.73 9.05
N ALA A 315 -28.71 24.42 8.03
CA ALA A 315 -28.29 23.80 6.80
C ALA A 315 -27.06 22.90 7.04
N ALA A 316 -26.99 21.79 6.34
CA ALA A 316 -25.78 20.99 6.28
C ALA A 316 -24.69 21.76 5.52
N PHE A 317 -23.47 21.59 5.94
CA PHE A 317 -22.31 22.14 5.26
C PHE A 317 -21.35 21.03 4.87
N GLU A 318 -20.56 21.26 3.82
CA GLU A 318 -19.52 20.36 3.38
C GLU A 318 -18.33 20.42 4.34
N ASN A 319 -17.86 19.26 4.80
CA ASN A 319 -16.74 19.15 5.72
C ASN A 319 -15.50 18.49 5.09
N ARG A 320 -15.53 18.31 3.76
CA ARG A 320 -14.38 17.76 3.05
C ARG A 320 -13.25 18.79 2.99
N PRO A 321 -12.00 18.40 3.27
CA PRO A 321 -10.85 19.26 3.00
C PRO A 321 -10.65 19.42 1.49
N ALA A 322 -9.75 20.31 1.07
CA ALA A 322 -9.34 20.37 -0.32
C ALA A 322 -8.82 18.99 -0.76
N TYR A 323 -9.26 18.50 -1.91
CA TYR A 323 -8.99 17.15 -2.39
C TYR A 323 -8.66 17.17 -3.90
N GLN A 324 -8.06 16.08 -4.36
CA GLN A 324 -7.89 15.75 -5.76
C GLN A 324 -8.50 14.39 -6.02
N ASP A 325 -9.37 14.29 -7.00
CA ASP A 325 -10.00 13.04 -7.37
C ASP A 325 -9.02 12.11 -8.09
N VAL A 326 -9.09 10.85 -7.75
CA VAL A 326 -8.38 9.75 -8.39
C VAL A 326 -9.33 8.55 -8.51
N TYR A 327 -9.05 7.68 -9.47
CA TYR A 327 -9.76 6.41 -9.58
C TYR A 327 -9.12 5.40 -8.62
N VAL A 328 -9.94 4.83 -7.76
CA VAL A 328 -9.52 3.78 -6.81
C VAL A 328 -10.28 2.51 -7.16
N TRP A 329 -9.52 1.43 -7.36
CA TRP A 329 -10.06 0.13 -7.72
C TRP A 329 -9.56 -0.91 -6.72
N GLN A 330 -10.43 -1.80 -6.29
CA GLN A 330 -10.07 -2.96 -5.49
C GLN A 330 -10.17 -4.21 -6.35
N ARG A 331 -9.12 -5.03 -6.36
CA ARG A 331 -9.12 -6.29 -7.08
C ARG A 331 -10.07 -7.27 -6.39
N SER A 332 -11.02 -7.85 -7.14
CA SER A 332 -12.02 -8.79 -6.63
C SER A 332 -11.77 -10.25 -7.06
N SER A 333 -11.05 -10.46 -8.17
CA SER A 333 -10.59 -11.79 -8.60
C SER A 333 -9.38 -11.72 -9.53
#